data_ada9bb2ae942990834bb5ae8d34eacca
#
_entry.id   ada9bb2ae942990834bb5ae8d34eacca
#
_cell.length_a   1.000
_cell.length_b   1.000
_cell.length_c   1.000
_cell.angle_alpha   90.00
_cell.angle_beta   90.00
_cell.angle_gamma   90.00
#
_symmetry.space_group_name_H-M   'P 1'
#
loop_
_entity.id
_entity.type
_entity.pdbx_description
1 polymer ?
#
loop_
_entity_poly.entity_id
_entity_poly.type
_entity_poly.pdbx_seq_one_letter_code
_entity_poly.pdbx_strand_id
1 'polypeptide(L)'
;MDFKLEVPTALGYFAALVQSDTHFPLLEAAASLAQDEYPELDIQQVLDQVDQFSNKLKQRLPADAGALHKLRLLNQFFFDELGFAGNLNNYYDPDNSYLHVMLRTRRGIPISLAVLWLELAAGLGLDAKGVGFPGHFLVKVRLPFPHEGQVVIDPFTGQSLGKEDLMGRLAPLHAESGLIRDGAVSDELLQHYLRPATPREIVARMLRNLEEVYATHNDVASVALIQKRLAVLLPQVEDDEA
;
A
#
# COMPACT_ATOMS: atom_id res chain seq x y z
N MET A 1 -31.25 17.90 26.60
CA MET A 1 -30.67 17.79 25.23
C MET A 1 -30.14 16.38 25.09
N ASP A 2 -30.91 15.51 24.46
CA ASP A 2 -30.40 14.17 24.14
C ASP A 2 -29.41 14.25 23.01
N PHE A 3 -28.13 14.10 23.33
CA PHE A 3 -27.10 13.91 22.31
C PHE A 3 -27.29 12.50 21.73
N LYS A 4 -28.04 12.39 20.64
CA LYS A 4 -27.96 11.20 19.78
C LYS A 4 -26.56 11.19 19.14
N LEU A 5 -25.66 10.38 19.68
CA LEU A 5 -24.42 10.02 18.97
C LEU A 5 -24.85 9.16 17.78
N GLU A 6 -24.96 9.78 16.62
CA GLU A 6 -25.13 9.03 15.38
C GLU A 6 -23.81 8.34 15.06
N VAL A 7 -23.84 7.02 14.93
CA VAL A 7 -22.68 6.24 14.48
C VAL A 7 -22.38 6.67 13.05
N PRO A 8 -21.16 7.12 12.74
CA PRO A 8 -20.81 7.51 11.38
C PRO A 8 -21.06 6.37 10.39
N THR A 9 -21.56 6.68 9.21
CA THR A 9 -21.58 5.70 8.11
C THR A 9 -20.15 5.32 7.71
N ALA A 10 -19.95 4.15 7.08
CA ALA A 10 -18.65 3.73 6.57
C ALA A 10 -18.00 4.80 5.67
N LEU A 11 -18.77 5.45 4.81
CA LEU A 11 -18.29 6.55 3.98
C LEU A 11 -17.96 7.81 4.81
N GLY A 12 -18.77 8.15 5.81
CA GLY A 12 -18.51 9.30 6.68
C GLY A 12 -17.26 9.11 7.54
N TYR A 13 -17.05 7.89 8.03
CA TYR A 13 -15.81 7.54 8.74
C TYR A 13 -14.59 7.65 7.83
N PHE A 14 -14.65 7.06 6.64
CA PHE A 14 -13.58 7.19 5.64
C PHE A 14 -13.28 8.66 5.30
N ALA A 15 -14.31 9.48 5.08
CA ALA A 15 -14.17 10.90 4.79
C ALA A 15 -13.39 11.64 5.88
N ALA A 16 -13.67 11.33 7.15
CA ALA A 16 -12.94 11.93 8.28
C ALA A 16 -11.45 11.54 8.28
N LEU A 17 -11.12 10.28 7.95
CA LEU A 17 -9.74 9.79 7.91
C LEU A 17 -8.90 10.47 6.81
N VAL A 18 -9.50 10.78 5.66
CA VAL A 18 -8.79 11.29 4.49
C VAL A 18 -8.83 12.81 4.33
N GLN A 19 -9.30 13.52 5.36
CA GLN A 19 -9.47 14.98 5.35
C GLN A 19 -8.14 15.75 5.18
N SER A 20 -7.05 15.22 5.74
CA SER A 20 -5.77 15.90 5.79
C SER A 20 -4.64 15.03 5.26
N ASP A 21 -3.75 15.61 4.44
CA ASP A 21 -2.53 14.92 3.99
C ASP A 21 -1.42 14.95 5.03
N THR A 22 -1.45 15.91 5.97
CA THR A 22 -0.40 16.07 6.99
C THR A 22 -0.38 14.92 8.01
N HIS A 23 -1.56 14.37 8.34
CA HIS A 23 -1.72 13.28 9.30
C HIS A 23 -2.61 12.19 8.70
N PHE A 24 -2.27 11.71 7.52
CA PHE A 24 -3.05 10.70 6.82
C PHE A 24 -2.82 9.31 7.44
N PRO A 25 -3.83 8.70 8.11
CA PRO A 25 -3.69 7.40 8.76
C PRO A 25 -3.83 6.28 7.72
N LEU A 26 -2.75 5.99 6.98
CA LEU A 26 -2.77 5.08 5.83
C LEU A 26 -3.34 3.70 6.17
N LEU A 27 -2.89 3.07 7.27
CA LEU A 27 -3.34 1.73 7.66
C LEU A 27 -4.85 1.72 7.94
N GLU A 28 -5.33 2.69 8.72
CA GLU A 28 -6.72 2.79 9.12
C GLU A 28 -7.63 3.13 7.94
N ALA A 29 -7.22 4.07 7.07
CA ALA A 29 -7.93 4.39 5.83
C ALA A 29 -8.03 3.16 4.92
N ALA A 30 -6.95 2.40 4.74
CA ALA A 30 -6.94 1.17 3.95
C ALA A 30 -7.80 0.06 4.60
N ALA A 31 -7.80 -0.07 5.93
CA ALA A 31 -8.66 -1.04 6.64
C ALA A 31 -10.14 -0.70 6.47
N SER A 32 -10.50 0.58 6.47
CA SER A 32 -11.89 1.05 6.34
C SER A 32 -12.52 0.76 4.97
N LEU A 33 -11.72 0.46 3.94
CA LEU A 33 -12.22 0.10 2.61
C LEU A 33 -13.07 -1.17 2.62
N ALA A 34 -12.84 -2.04 3.61
CA ALA A 34 -13.59 -3.29 3.74
C ALA A 34 -15.01 -3.12 4.31
N GLN A 35 -15.34 -1.96 4.92
CA GLN A 35 -16.60 -1.80 5.64
C GLN A 35 -17.87 -1.83 4.75
N ASP A 36 -17.72 -1.60 3.45
CA ASP A 36 -18.85 -1.69 2.52
C ASP A 36 -19.24 -3.15 2.26
N GLU A 37 -18.26 -4.05 2.20
CA GLU A 37 -18.44 -5.50 2.01
C GLU A 37 -18.63 -6.24 3.35
N TYR A 38 -17.98 -5.76 4.40
CA TYR A 38 -17.98 -6.33 5.74
C TYR A 38 -18.46 -5.30 6.78
N PRO A 39 -19.78 -5.00 6.86
CA PRO A 39 -20.31 -3.95 7.72
C PRO A 39 -20.04 -4.15 9.21
N GLU A 40 -19.89 -5.41 9.66
CA GLU A 40 -19.60 -5.78 11.05
C GLU A 40 -18.11 -5.76 11.39
N LEU A 41 -17.25 -5.32 10.44
CA LEU A 41 -15.81 -5.28 10.66
C LEU A 41 -15.45 -4.25 11.73
N ASP A 42 -14.84 -4.73 12.79
CA ASP A 42 -14.19 -3.89 13.79
C ASP A 42 -12.77 -3.51 13.32
N ILE A 43 -12.62 -2.28 12.84
CA ILE A 43 -11.34 -1.75 12.36
C ILE A 43 -10.30 -1.73 13.49
N GLN A 44 -10.72 -1.46 14.74
CA GLN A 44 -9.80 -1.42 15.86
C GLN A 44 -9.10 -2.76 16.06
N GLN A 45 -9.79 -3.88 15.86
CA GLN A 45 -9.16 -5.20 15.93
C GLN A 45 -8.07 -5.39 14.85
N VAL A 46 -8.26 -4.80 13.67
CA VAL A 46 -7.24 -4.82 12.59
C VAL A 46 -6.01 -4.05 13.03
N LEU A 47 -6.20 -2.84 13.56
CA LEU A 47 -5.11 -1.99 14.04
C LEU A 47 -4.36 -2.63 15.21
N ASP A 48 -5.08 -3.16 16.20
CA ASP A 48 -4.51 -3.85 17.36
C ASP A 48 -3.66 -5.06 16.96
N GLN A 49 -4.08 -5.80 15.93
CA GLN A 49 -3.30 -6.93 15.41
C GLN A 49 -1.98 -6.48 14.77
N VAL A 50 -2.00 -5.37 14.03
CA VAL A 50 -0.79 -4.79 13.42
C VAL A 50 0.14 -4.22 14.49
N ASP A 51 -0.41 -3.58 15.51
CA ASP A 51 0.35 -3.11 16.67
C ASP A 51 1.04 -4.26 17.43
N GLN A 52 0.38 -5.41 17.56
CA GLN A 52 1.01 -6.61 18.14
C GLN A 52 2.21 -7.08 17.30
N PHE A 53 2.13 -7.05 15.96
CA PHE A 53 3.27 -7.37 15.11
C PHE A 53 4.41 -6.37 15.27
N SER A 54 4.08 -5.07 15.27
CA SER A 54 5.05 -4.00 15.48
C SER A 54 5.77 -4.15 16.83
N ASN A 55 5.04 -4.45 17.89
CA ASN A 55 5.62 -4.67 19.23
C ASN A 55 6.51 -5.90 19.28
N LYS A 56 6.13 -7.02 18.64
CA LYS A 56 6.97 -8.22 18.54
C LYS A 56 8.29 -7.93 17.81
N LEU A 57 8.24 -7.12 16.74
CA LEU A 57 9.44 -6.70 16.01
C LEU A 57 10.36 -5.83 16.89
N LYS A 58 9.79 -4.81 17.56
CA LYS A 58 10.54 -3.91 18.44
C LYS A 58 11.27 -4.65 19.56
N GLN A 59 10.62 -5.65 20.15
CA GLN A 59 11.22 -6.45 21.23
C GLN A 59 12.45 -7.28 20.81
N ARG A 60 12.62 -7.54 19.51
CA ARG A 60 13.75 -8.32 18.95
C ARG A 60 14.93 -7.45 18.55
N LEU A 61 14.76 -6.14 18.53
CA LEU A 61 15.81 -5.22 18.08
C LEU A 61 16.67 -4.74 19.24
N PRO A 62 18.00 -4.78 19.13
CA PRO A 62 18.88 -4.01 19.98
C PRO A 62 18.56 -2.51 19.88
N ALA A 63 18.80 -1.77 20.97
CA ALA A 63 18.51 -0.33 21.02
C ALA A 63 19.27 0.49 19.95
N ASP A 64 20.44 0.00 19.54
CA ASP A 64 21.36 0.59 18.55
C ASP A 64 21.25 -0.04 17.15
N ALA A 65 20.19 -0.81 16.88
CA ALA A 65 20.01 -1.49 15.60
C ALA A 65 20.01 -0.51 14.43
N GLY A 66 20.95 -0.67 13.51
CA GLY A 66 21.02 0.11 12.28
C GLY A 66 19.91 -0.25 11.28
N ALA A 67 19.67 0.63 10.31
CA ALA A 67 18.59 0.49 9.34
C ALA A 67 18.62 -0.83 8.55
N LEU A 68 19.80 -1.30 8.14
CA LEU A 68 19.93 -2.57 7.43
C LEU A 68 19.55 -3.79 8.30
N HIS A 69 19.88 -3.76 9.58
CA HIS A 69 19.47 -4.81 10.52
C HIS A 69 17.93 -4.82 10.69
N LYS A 70 17.35 -3.64 10.91
CA LYS A 70 15.89 -3.47 11.01
C LYS A 70 15.17 -3.99 9.76
N LEU A 71 15.69 -3.65 8.57
CA LEU A 71 15.14 -4.10 7.29
C LEU A 71 15.19 -5.62 7.15
N ARG A 72 16.32 -6.25 7.45
CA ARG A 72 16.47 -7.71 7.40
C ARG A 72 15.51 -8.40 8.37
N LEU A 73 15.42 -7.91 9.61
CA LEU A 73 14.50 -8.45 10.60
C LEU A 73 13.03 -8.30 10.15
N LEU A 74 12.66 -7.14 9.61
CA LEU A 74 11.31 -6.92 9.09
C LEU A 74 10.99 -7.91 7.96
N ASN A 75 11.87 -8.06 6.97
CA ASN A 75 11.63 -8.96 5.86
C ASN A 75 11.54 -10.42 6.32
N GLN A 76 12.45 -10.89 7.17
CA GLN A 76 12.38 -12.22 7.75
C GLN A 76 11.06 -12.43 8.52
N PHE A 77 10.67 -11.48 9.36
CA PHE A 77 9.44 -11.57 10.12
C PHE A 77 8.20 -11.59 9.22
N PHE A 78 8.14 -10.69 8.23
CA PHE A 78 6.97 -10.52 7.36
C PHE A 78 6.80 -11.70 6.40
N PHE A 79 7.86 -12.04 5.66
CA PHE A 79 7.77 -13.03 4.59
C PHE A 79 7.98 -14.47 5.09
N ASP A 80 8.95 -14.69 5.96
CA ASP A 80 9.34 -16.06 6.37
C ASP A 80 8.53 -16.54 7.59
N GLU A 81 8.40 -15.70 8.65
CA GLU A 81 7.76 -16.12 9.89
C GLU A 81 6.24 -15.97 9.86
N LEU A 82 5.72 -14.79 9.42
CA LEU A 82 4.28 -14.56 9.27
C LEU A 82 3.73 -15.16 7.98
N GLY A 83 4.57 -15.42 6.99
CA GLY A 83 4.25 -16.08 5.74
C GLY A 83 3.40 -15.22 4.78
N PHE A 84 3.48 -13.88 4.88
CA PHE A 84 2.81 -13.00 3.94
C PHE A 84 3.41 -13.13 2.54
N ALA A 85 2.55 -13.32 1.55
CA ALA A 85 2.95 -13.45 0.15
C ALA A 85 1.81 -13.06 -0.79
N GLY A 86 2.13 -12.89 -2.06
CA GLY A 86 1.15 -12.67 -3.11
C GLY A 86 0.19 -13.85 -3.31
N ASN A 87 -1.07 -13.55 -3.64
CA ASN A 87 -2.04 -14.57 -4.02
C ASN A 87 -1.95 -14.86 -5.52
N LEU A 88 -1.12 -15.82 -5.91
CA LEU A 88 -0.93 -16.21 -7.31
C LEU A 88 -2.13 -17.00 -7.87
N ASN A 89 -2.85 -17.74 -7.00
CA ASN A 89 -3.90 -18.65 -7.44
C ASN A 89 -5.23 -17.92 -7.73
N ASN A 90 -5.49 -16.83 -7.07
CA ASN A 90 -6.71 -16.04 -7.19
C ASN A 90 -6.42 -14.54 -7.10
N TYR A 91 -5.67 -14.02 -8.07
CA TYR A 91 -5.20 -12.63 -8.05
C TYR A 91 -6.34 -11.61 -8.08
N TYR A 92 -7.40 -11.88 -8.83
CA TYR A 92 -8.55 -10.98 -9.02
C TYR A 92 -9.66 -11.14 -7.97
N ASP A 93 -9.37 -11.80 -6.85
CA ASP A 93 -10.29 -11.85 -5.72
C ASP A 93 -10.25 -10.50 -4.97
N PRO A 94 -11.41 -9.81 -4.78
CA PRO A 94 -11.46 -8.55 -4.04
C PRO A 94 -10.91 -8.68 -2.62
N ASP A 95 -11.04 -9.85 -2.00
CA ASP A 95 -10.54 -10.16 -0.67
C ASP A 95 -9.02 -9.95 -0.52
N ASN A 96 -8.26 -10.03 -1.61
CA ASN A 96 -6.83 -9.73 -1.61
C ASN A 96 -6.51 -8.26 -1.31
N SER A 97 -7.47 -7.36 -1.50
CA SER A 97 -7.33 -5.92 -1.23
C SER A 97 -7.70 -5.56 0.20
N TYR A 98 -8.44 -6.40 0.92
CA TYR A 98 -8.93 -6.13 2.26
C TYR A 98 -7.96 -6.58 3.34
N LEU A 99 -7.47 -5.62 4.15
CA LEU A 99 -6.41 -5.87 5.14
C LEU A 99 -6.78 -6.94 6.17
N HIS A 100 -8.02 -6.97 6.66
CA HIS A 100 -8.45 -7.98 7.63
C HIS A 100 -8.43 -9.40 7.05
N VAL A 101 -8.80 -9.57 5.76
CA VAL A 101 -8.72 -10.86 5.08
C VAL A 101 -7.26 -11.23 4.85
N MET A 102 -6.44 -10.29 4.37
CA MET A 102 -5.01 -10.49 4.19
C MET A 102 -4.30 -10.87 5.51
N LEU A 103 -4.65 -10.24 6.63
CA LEU A 103 -4.11 -10.60 7.96
C LEU A 103 -4.47 -12.04 8.35
N ARG A 104 -5.66 -12.53 7.99
CA ARG A 104 -6.12 -13.90 8.26
C ARG A 104 -5.47 -14.91 7.32
N THR A 105 -5.48 -14.64 6.02
CA THR A 105 -5.06 -15.58 4.97
C THR A 105 -3.57 -15.58 4.69
N ARG A 106 -2.88 -14.50 5.07
CA ARG A 106 -1.47 -14.21 4.73
C ARG A 106 -1.25 -14.05 3.22
N ARG A 107 -2.31 -13.75 2.47
CA ARG A 107 -2.28 -13.57 1.02
C ARG A 107 -2.93 -12.24 0.64
N GLY A 108 -2.32 -11.56 -0.34
CA GLY A 108 -2.82 -10.27 -0.82
C GLY A 108 -2.28 -9.91 -2.21
N ILE A 109 -2.65 -8.75 -2.68
CA ILE A 109 -2.06 -8.11 -3.87
C ILE A 109 -0.87 -7.22 -3.46
N PRO A 110 -0.01 -6.80 -4.41
CA PRO A 110 1.19 -6.03 -4.06
C PRO A 110 0.93 -4.83 -3.17
N ILE A 111 -0.13 -4.07 -3.42
CA ILE A 111 -0.40 -2.82 -2.68
C ILE A 111 -0.94 -3.07 -1.26
N SER A 112 -1.80 -4.08 -1.05
CA SER A 112 -2.29 -4.41 0.30
C SER A 112 -1.16 -4.95 1.19
N LEU A 113 -0.29 -5.79 0.63
CA LEU A 113 0.93 -6.26 1.31
C LEU A 113 1.88 -5.09 1.63
N ALA A 114 2.03 -4.15 0.69
CA ALA A 114 2.87 -2.98 0.88
C ALA A 114 2.38 -2.07 2.02
N VAL A 115 1.06 -1.83 2.13
CA VAL A 115 0.49 -1.01 3.21
C VAL A 115 0.86 -1.57 4.58
N LEU A 116 0.67 -2.87 4.80
CA LEU A 116 1.04 -3.51 6.06
C LEU A 116 2.55 -3.48 6.30
N TRP A 117 3.35 -3.77 5.26
CA TRP A 117 4.79 -3.75 5.36
C TRP A 117 5.33 -2.35 5.70
N LEU A 118 4.76 -1.29 5.09
CA LEU A 118 5.12 0.11 5.35
C LEU A 118 4.78 0.53 6.78
N GLU A 119 3.63 0.09 7.31
CA GLU A 119 3.25 0.36 8.70
C GLU A 119 4.27 -0.25 9.68
N LEU A 120 4.64 -1.51 9.47
CA LEU A 120 5.66 -2.16 10.29
C LEU A 120 7.04 -1.50 10.14
N ALA A 121 7.40 -1.07 8.93
CA ALA A 121 8.64 -0.34 8.67
C ALA A 121 8.67 1.01 9.41
N ALA A 122 7.55 1.76 9.38
CA ALA A 122 7.40 3.01 10.13
C ALA A 122 7.52 2.76 11.64
N GLY A 123 6.91 1.70 12.16
CA GLY A 123 7.02 1.28 13.55
C GLY A 123 8.45 1.01 14.01
N LEU A 124 9.35 0.61 13.10
CA LEU A 124 10.78 0.41 13.34
C LEU A 124 11.63 1.68 13.08
N GLY A 125 11.02 2.78 12.64
CA GLY A 125 11.72 4.00 12.26
C GLY A 125 12.57 3.85 10.99
N LEU A 126 12.14 3.01 10.03
CA LEU A 126 12.75 2.93 8.71
C LEU A 126 12.21 4.04 7.80
N ASP A 127 13.09 4.68 7.02
CA ASP A 127 12.68 5.61 5.96
C ASP A 127 12.22 4.80 4.73
N ALA A 128 10.97 4.34 4.79
CA ALA A 128 10.34 3.51 3.78
C ALA A 128 9.21 4.25 3.08
N LYS A 129 9.06 4.02 1.78
CA LYS A 129 8.02 4.66 0.94
C LYS A 129 7.41 3.64 -0.01
N GLY A 130 6.11 3.75 -0.26
CA GLY A 130 5.44 3.06 -1.35
C GLY A 130 5.84 3.65 -2.70
N VAL A 131 5.81 2.83 -3.73
CA VAL A 131 6.16 3.20 -5.10
C VAL A 131 5.09 2.65 -6.05
N GLY A 132 4.39 3.58 -6.71
CA GLY A 132 3.38 3.25 -7.73
C GLY A 132 4.01 2.82 -9.04
N PHE A 133 4.68 1.66 -9.07
CA PHE A 133 5.35 1.15 -10.26
C PHE A 133 4.32 0.69 -11.32
N PRO A 134 4.60 0.84 -12.63
CA PRO A 134 3.69 0.40 -13.69
C PRO A 134 3.36 -1.09 -13.57
N GLY A 135 2.06 -1.42 -13.61
CA GLY A 135 1.57 -2.79 -13.49
C GLY A 135 1.83 -3.46 -12.13
N HIS A 136 2.48 -2.77 -11.18
CA HIS A 136 2.86 -3.33 -9.90
C HIS A 136 2.93 -2.27 -8.80
N PHE A 137 3.04 -2.68 -7.53
CA PHE A 137 3.31 -1.79 -6.41
C PHE A 137 4.53 -2.29 -5.65
N LEU A 138 5.49 -1.40 -5.42
CA LEU A 138 6.76 -1.73 -4.77
C LEU A 138 6.90 -0.92 -3.47
N VAL A 139 7.86 -1.30 -2.64
CA VAL A 139 8.31 -0.50 -1.51
C VAL A 139 9.80 -0.20 -1.66
N LYS A 140 10.24 0.98 -1.24
CA LYS A 140 11.65 1.34 -1.21
C LYS A 140 12.05 1.85 0.16
N VAL A 141 13.26 1.51 0.57
CA VAL A 141 13.85 1.91 1.85
C VAL A 141 15.14 2.67 1.57
N ARG A 142 15.27 3.85 2.16
CA ARG A 142 16.53 4.57 2.17
C ARG A 142 17.42 4.11 3.32
N LEU A 143 18.63 3.70 2.99
CA LEU A 143 19.62 3.33 3.97
C LEU A 143 20.56 4.52 4.22
N PRO A 144 20.77 4.93 5.50
CA PRO A 144 21.73 5.97 5.85
C PRO A 144 23.16 5.39 5.87
N PHE A 145 24.15 6.29 6.03
CA PHE A 145 25.54 5.88 6.30
C PHE A 145 25.62 4.77 7.38
N PRO A 146 26.51 3.76 7.25
CA PRO A 146 27.55 3.58 6.22
C PRO A 146 27.09 2.84 4.96
N HIS A 147 25.82 2.45 4.84
CA HIS A 147 25.27 1.67 3.72
C HIS A 147 24.49 2.54 2.73
N GLU A 148 24.91 3.80 2.56
CA GLU A 148 24.20 4.77 1.72
C GLU A 148 23.64 4.17 0.44
N GLY A 149 22.31 4.37 0.24
CA GLY A 149 21.62 3.84 -0.93
C GLY A 149 20.13 3.63 -0.70
N GLN A 150 19.52 2.96 -1.65
CA GLN A 150 18.13 2.54 -1.53
C GLN A 150 17.97 1.07 -1.90
N VAL A 151 17.09 0.39 -1.18
CA VAL A 151 16.67 -0.99 -1.46
C VAL A 151 15.23 -0.93 -1.93
N VAL A 152 14.95 -1.51 -3.11
CA VAL A 152 13.59 -1.68 -3.62
C VAL A 152 13.18 -3.13 -3.41
N ILE A 153 11.98 -3.33 -2.87
CA ILE A 153 11.45 -4.65 -2.52
C ILE A 153 10.09 -4.81 -3.20
N ASP A 154 9.88 -5.98 -3.74
CA ASP A 154 8.59 -6.44 -4.24
C ASP A 154 7.80 -7.09 -3.09
N PRO A 155 6.76 -6.47 -2.53
CA PRO A 155 6.02 -7.02 -1.39
C PRO A 155 5.22 -8.28 -1.75
N PHE A 156 5.02 -8.56 -3.04
CA PHE A 156 4.32 -9.74 -3.53
C PHE A 156 5.18 -11.00 -3.44
N THR A 157 6.49 -10.86 -3.69
CA THR A 157 7.45 -11.97 -3.72
C THR A 157 8.44 -11.95 -2.55
N GLY A 158 8.57 -10.83 -1.85
CA GLY A 158 9.60 -10.61 -0.83
C GLY A 158 11.00 -10.33 -1.39
N GLN A 159 11.16 -10.27 -2.70
CA GLN A 159 12.47 -10.12 -3.36
C GLN A 159 12.92 -8.67 -3.39
N SER A 160 14.21 -8.45 -3.16
CA SER A 160 14.85 -7.18 -3.47
C SER A 160 15.15 -7.11 -4.97
N LEU A 161 14.79 -5.98 -5.58
CA LEU A 161 14.96 -5.73 -7.01
C LEU A 161 16.14 -4.82 -7.28
N GLY A 162 17.05 -5.26 -8.13
CA GLY A 162 18.15 -4.47 -8.64
C GLY A 162 17.69 -3.53 -9.77
N LYS A 163 18.60 -2.64 -10.19
CA LYS A 163 18.35 -1.71 -11.29
C LYS A 163 17.98 -2.44 -12.58
N GLU A 164 18.67 -3.54 -12.89
CA GLU A 164 18.42 -4.34 -14.09
C GLU A 164 17.03 -4.98 -14.08
N ASP A 165 16.59 -5.51 -12.93
CA ASP A 165 15.24 -6.08 -12.76
C ASP A 165 14.16 -5.04 -13.04
N LEU A 166 14.34 -3.83 -12.48
CA LEU A 166 13.40 -2.72 -12.63
C LEU A 166 13.35 -2.22 -14.07
N MET A 167 14.52 -2.06 -14.71
CA MET A 167 14.62 -1.67 -16.12
C MET A 167 13.99 -2.72 -17.03
N GLY A 168 14.23 -4.02 -16.76
CA GLY A 168 13.63 -5.11 -17.50
C GLY A 168 12.11 -5.14 -17.44
N ARG A 169 11.52 -4.73 -16.30
CA ARG A 169 10.05 -4.60 -16.15
C ARG A 169 9.48 -3.39 -16.89
N LEU A 170 10.24 -2.31 -17.06
CA LEU A 170 9.83 -1.10 -17.79
C LEU A 170 9.99 -1.22 -19.30
N ALA A 171 10.98 -1.97 -19.78
CA ALA A 171 11.31 -2.05 -21.20
C ALA A 171 10.11 -2.43 -22.09
N PRO A 172 9.29 -3.46 -21.79
CA PRO A 172 8.14 -3.80 -22.61
C PRO A 172 7.08 -2.68 -22.70
N LEU A 173 6.92 -1.89 -21.65
CA LEU A 173 5.92 -0.81 -21.58
C LEU A 173 6.29 0.39 -22.44
N HIS A 174 7.57 0.54 -22.75
CA HIS A 174 8.10 1.67 -23.51
C HIS A 174 8.66 1.28 -24.88
N ALA A 175 8.50 0.02 -25.29
CA ALA A 175 9.02 -0.47 -26.57
C ALA A 175 8.54 0.36 -27.78
N GLU A 176 7.29 0.87 -27.73
CA GLU A 176 6.68 1.64 -28.81
C GLU A 176 6.73 3.17 -28.59
N SER A 177 7.10 3.63 -27.40
CA SER A 177 6.98 5.06 -27.01
C SER A 177 8.16 5.93 -27.45
N GLY A 178 9.24 5.34 -27.99
CA GLY A 178 10.47 6.06 -28.34
C GLY A 178 11.28 6.56 -27.11
N LEU A 179 10.86 6.23 -25.91
CA LEU A 179 11.53 6.59 -24.66
C LEU A 179 12.70 5.65 -24.32
N ILE A 180 12.83 4.56 -25.09
CA ILE A 180 13.95 3.64 -25.00
C ILE A 180 14.98 4.04 -26.04
N ARG A 181 16.19 4.41 -25.62
CA ARG A 181 17.34 4.61 -26.48
C ARG A 181 18.25 3.40 -26.37
N ASP A 182 18.69 2.87 -27.53
CA ASP A 182 19.58 1.70 -27.61
C ASP A 182 19.08 0.45 -26.86
N GLY A 183 17.75 0.29 -26.77
CA GLY A 183 17.12 -0.85 -26.08
C GLY A 183 17.14 -0.77 -24.54
N ALA A 184 17.57 0.36 -23.95
CA ALA A 184 17.66 0.54 -22.51
C ALA A 184 16.77 1.69 -22.01
N VAL A 185 16.15 1.49 -20.85
CA VAL A 185 15.44 2.52 -20.09
C VAL A 185 16.46 3.47 -19.46
N SER A 186 16.27 4.80 -19.59
CA SER A 186 17.18 5.76 -18.97
C SER A 186 17.08 5.77 -17.44
N ASP A 187 18.15 6.19 -16.78
CA ASP A 187 18.18 6.35 -15.31
C ASP A 187 17.16 7.37 -14.84
N GLU A 188 16.97 8.46 -15.58
CA GLU A 188 15.99 9.50 -15.26
C GLU A 188 14.56 8.93 -15.30
N LEU A 189 14.24 8.13 -16.32
CA LEU A 189 12.94 7.48 -16.43
C LEU A 189 12.71 6.49 -15.29
N LEU A 190 13.73 5.70 -14.93
CA LEU A 190 13.66 4.81 -13.77
C LEU A 190 13.42 5.59 -12.48
N GLN A 191 14.14 6.69 -12.25
CA GLN A 191 13.94 7.52 -11.05
C GLN A 191 12.53 8.15 -11.02
N HIS A 192 11.98 8.53 -12.16
CA HIS A 192 10.60 9.00 -12.26
C HIS A 192 9.61 7.94 -11.77
N TYR A 193 9.76 6.68 -12.20
CA TYR A 193 8.89 5.58 -11.76
C TYR A 193 9.15 5.13 -10.32
N LEU A 194 10.30 5.45 -9.76
CA LEU A 194 10.61 5.19 -8.36
C LEU A 194 10.24 6.35 -7.43
N ARG A 195 9.50 7.37 -7.89
CA ARG A 195 9.02 8.43 -7.01
C ARG A 195 8.16 7.86 -5.88
N PRO A 196 8.27 8.42 -4.66
CA PRO A 196 7.39 8.02 -3.56
C PRO A 196 5.92 8.30 -3.88
N ALA A 197 5.07 7.34 -3.59
CA ALA A 197 3.63 7.55 -3.57
C ALA A 197 3.22 8.15 -2.22
N THR A 198 2.33 9.13 -2.26
CA THR A 198 1.69 9.66 -1.05
C THR A 198 0.67 8.67 -0.49
N PRO A 199 0.32 8.74 0.81
CA PRO A 199 -0.74 7.91 1.38
C PRO A 199 -2.07 8.02 0.61
N ARG A 200 -2.44 9.21 0.15
CA ARG A 200 -3.63 9.46 -0.67
C ARG A 200 -3.55 8.74 -2.03
N GLU A 201 -2.41 8.78 -2.71
CA GLU A 201 -2.18 8.05 -3.96
C GLU A 201 -2.26 6.52 -3.75
N ILE A 202 -1.77 6.02 -2.60
CA ILE A 202 -1.85 4.60 -2.26
C ILE A 202 -3.31 4.17 -2.10
N VAL A 203 -4.10 4.87 -1.28
CA VAL A 203 -5.52 4.55 -1.08
C VAL A 203 -6.32 4.70 -2.37
N ALA A 204 -6.05 5.74 -3.19
CA ALA A 204 -6.68 5.89 -4.50
C ALA A 204 -6.40 4.70 -5.42
N ARG A 205 -5.18 4.18 -5.41
CA ARG A 205 -4.82 3.00 -6.20
C ARG A 205 -5.48 1.73 -5.67
N MET A 206 -5.60 1.56 -4.35
CA MET A 206 -6.35 0.44 -3.77
C MET A 206 -7.81 0.45 -4.22
N LEU A 207 -8.45 1.62 -4.18
CA LEU A 207 -9.84 1.79 -4.66
C LEU A 207 -9.98 1.48 -6.14
N ARG A 208 -9.05 1.95 -6.99
CA ARG A 208 -9.07 1.65 -8.43
C ARG A 208 -8.88 0.16 -8.73
N ASN A 209 -8.02 -0.54 -7.97
CA ASN A 209 -7.88 -1.98 -8.10
C ASN A 209 -9.19 -2.71 -7.75
N LEU A 210 -9.86 -2.30 -6.67
CA LEU A 210 -11.18 -2.85 -6.31
C LEU A 210 -12.23 -2.53 -7.37
N GLU A 211 -12.26 -1.31 -7.90
CA GLU A 211 -13.17 -0.91 -8.98
C GLU A 211 -13.00 -1.81 -10.21
N GLU A 212 -11.75 -2.06 -10.63
CA GLU A 212 -11.43 -2.95 -11.76
C GLU A 212 -11.91 -4.38 -11.51
N VAL A 213 -11.66 -4.92 -10.31
CA VAL A 213 -12.08 -6.27 -9.93
C VAL A 213 -13.60 -6.39 -9.94
N TYR A 214 -14.33 -5.47 -9.29
CA TYR A 214 -15.79 -5.52 -9.25
C TYR A 214 -16.42 -5.25 -10.63
N ALA A 215 -15.81 -4.40 -11.45
CA ALA A 215 -16.24 -4.18 -12.82
C ALA A 215 -16.13 -5.45 -13.70
N THR A 216 -15.05 -6.22 -13.53
CA THR A 216 -14.89 -7.51 -14.23
C THR A 216 -15.93 -8.56 -13.78
N HIS A 217 -16.41 -8.48 -12.55
CA HIS A 217 -17.48 -9.31 -12.03
C HIS A 217 -18.90 -8.79 -12.34
N ASN A 218 -19.01 -7.63 -13.04
CA ASN A 218 -20.27 -6.92 -13.30
C ASN A 218 -21.04 -6.52 -12.03
N ASP A 219 -20.33 -6.30 -10.92
CA ASP A 219 -20.92 -5.81 -9.66
C ASP A 219 -21.00 -4.28 -9.66
N VAL A 220 -22.08 -3.78 -10.27
CA VAL A 220 -22.35 -2.33 -10.42
C VAL A 220 -22.55 -1.66 -9.05
N ALA A 221 -23.09 -2.38 -8.06
CA ALA A 221 -23.35 -1.82 -6.74
C ALA A 221 -22.05 -1.50 -6.00
N SER A 222 -21.12 -2.46 -5.95
CA SER A 222 -19.80 -2.28 -5.34
C SER A 222 -18.96 -1.23 -6.08
N VAL A 223 -18.99 -1.21 -7.41
CA VAL A 223 -18.36 -0.14 -8.23
C VAL A 223 -18.86 1.24 -7.81
N ALA A 224 -20.19 1.41 -7.65
CA ALA A 224 -20.76 2.70 -7.25
C ALA A 224 -20.34 3.15 -5.84
N LEU A 225 -20.17 2.22 -4.90
CA LEU A 225 -19.66 2.51 -3.55
C LEU A 225 -18.19 2.96 -3.60
N ILE A 226 -17.36 2.28 -4.39
CA ILE A 226 -15.95 2.64 -4.58
C ILE A 226 -15.81 4.01 -5.22
N GLN A 227 -16.62 4.33 -6.23
CA GLN A 227 -16.63 5.65 -6.88
C GLN A 227 -16.98 6.78 -5.89
N LYS A 228 -17.90 6.55 -4.96
CA LYS A 228 -18.20 7.52 -3.89
C LYS A 228 -16.98 7.75 -3.00
N ARG A 229 -16.24 6.70 -2.64
CA ARG A 229 -14.99 6.84 -1.86
C ARG A 229 -13.89 7.56 -2.65
N LEU A 230 -13.76 7.27 -3.95
CA LEU A 230 -12.83 7.99 -4.82
C LEU A 230 -13.18 9.48 -4.91
N ALA A 231 -14.46 9.84 -5.03
CA ALA A 231 -14.89 11.24 -5.06
C ALA A 231 -14.58 11.98 -3.74
N VAL A 232 -14.71 11.32 -2.60
CA VAL A 232 -14.32 11.87 -1.29
C VAL A 232 -12.80 12.00 -1.15
N LEU A 233 -12.06 11.00 -1.62
CA LEU A 233 -10.60 10.96 -1.51
C LEU A 233 -9.92 11.97 -2.43
N LEU A 234 -10.46 12.14 -3.65
CA LEU A 234 -9.93 12.99 -4.71
C LEU A 234 -11.00 14.01 -5.13
N PRO A 235 -11.34 14.97 -4.25
CA PRO A 235 -12.31 15.98 -4.61
C PRO A 235 -11.83 16.74 -5.85
N GLN A 236 -12.74 16.95 -6.81
CA GLN A 236 -12.45 17.81 -7.94
C GLN A 236 -12.21 19.21 -7.38
N VAL A 237 -11.05 19.76 -7.66
CA VAL A 237 -10.84 21.20 -7.46
C VAL A 237 -11.73 21.88 -8.50
N GLU A 238 -12.84 22.45 -8.06
CA GLU A 238 -13.54 23.41 -8.89
C GLU A 238 -12.55 24.57 -9.10
N ASP A 239 -12.05 24.71 -10.33
CA ASP A 239 -11.33 25.92 -10.71
C ASP A 239 -12.38 27.05 -10.61
N ASP A 240 -12.37 27.77 -9.49
CA ASP A 240 -13.03 29.06 -9.37
C ASP A 240 -12.31 30.01 -10.36
N GLU A 241 -12.72 29.95 -11.62
CA GLU A 241 -12.49 31.04 -12.56
C GLU A 241 -13.32 32.25 -12.10
N ALA A 242 -12.68 33.15 -11.34
CA ALA A 242 -13.17 34.50 -11.08
C ALA A 242 -12.30 35.51 -11.80
#